data_c4606638f734865e56d6c4ba67917c78
#
_entry.id   c4606638f734865e56d6c4ba67917c78
#
_cell.length_a   1.000
_cell.length_b   1.000
_cell.length_c   1.000
_cell.angle_alpha   90.00
_cell.angle_beta   90.00
_cell.angle_gamma   90.00
#
_symmetry.space_group_name_H-M   'P 1'
#
loop_
_entity.id
_entity.type
_entity.pdbx_description
1 polymer ?
#
loop_
_entity_poly.entity_id
_entity_poly.type
_entity_poly.pdbx_seq_one_letter_code
_entity_poly.pdbx_strand_id
1 'polypeptide(L)'
;LPEPSTLPDAAPPAEIRIDAPLQRFAAALAVLGWAALIAQAFISVNRHIALGNGAAYGVMMYTGYFTILTNAFCAMVATAIALGPQASANWRWWRAPDKITAAAVSILLVGVVYHFLLRAIHHPTGLEYACNIALHYLVPPLFVLLWWRAVPRGALLWRDAAVAFAFPAAYAVYVFARGAMAGVYPYPFFDVLKIGYGAALLNAAGLSVAFVLVGFAFVALKRGAASGR
;
A
#
# COMPACT_ATOMS: atom_id res chain seq x y z
N LEU A 1 6.06 -52.28 -13.22
CA LEU A 1 6.31 -50.82 -13.33
C LEU A 1 6.13 -50.24 -11.94
N PRO A 2 7.09 -49.47 -11.39
CA PRO A 2 6.90 -48.79 -10.11
C PRO A 2 5.81 -47.74 -10.24
N GLU A 3 4.92 -47.65 -9.25
CA GLU A 3 3.90 -46.60 -9.17
C GLU A 3 4.56 -45.20 -9.15
N PRO A 4 3.97 -44.22 -9.82
CA PRO A 4 4.48 -42.86 -9.76
C PRO A 4 4.36 -42.35 -8.30
N SER A 5 5.51 -42.00 -7.70
CA SER A 5 5.55 -41.39 -6.39
C SER A 5 4.76 -40.06 -6.44
N THR A 6 3.59 -40.05 -5.82
CA THR A 6 2.83 -38.82 -5.60
C THR A 6 3.66 -37.92 -4.71
N LEU A 7 4.14 -36.80 -5.28
CA LEU A 7 4.75 -35.71 -4.48
C LEU A 7 3.73 -35.31 -3.40
N PRO A 8 4.16 -35.15 -2.13
CA PRO A 8 3.23 -34.75 -1.08
C PRO A 8 2.63 -33.39 -1.47
N ASP A 9 1.30 -33.35 -1.46
CA ASP A 9 0.54 -32.11 -1.68
C ASP A 9 1.10 -31.02 -0.78
N ALA A 10 1.51 -29.91 -1.37
CA ALA A 10 2.00 -28.76 -0.62
C ALA A 10 0.90 -28.33 0.35
N ALA A 11 1.19 -28.33 1.64
CA ALA A 11 0.23 -27.89 2.66
C ALA A 11 -0.37 -26.54 2.26
N PRO A 12 -1.69 -26.36 2.40
CA PRO A 12 -2.34 -25.11 2.04
C PRO A 12 -1.68 -23.96 2.79
N PRO A 13 -1.52 -22.78 2.16
CA PRO A 13 -0.90 -21.62 2.80
C PRO A 13 -1.63 -21.29 4.11
N ALA A 14 -0.87 -21.01 5.16
CA ALA A 14 -1.43 -20.72 6.47
C ALA A 14 -2.41 -19.53 6.37
N GLU A 15 -3.67 -19.79 6.65
CA GLU A 15 -4.72 -18.76 6.68
C GLU A 15 -4.53 -17.84 7.90
N ILE A 16 -4.86 -16.57 7.76
CA ILE A 16 -4.85 -15.63 8.87
C ILE A 16 -5.94 -16.02 9.90
N ARG A 17 -5.59 -15.99 11.19
CA ARG A 17 -6.57 -16.12 12.27
C ARG A 17 -7.14 -14.75 12.58
N ILE A 18 -8.47 -14.61 12.48
CA ILE A 18 -9.20 -13.37 12.74
C ILE A 18 -9.98 -13.55 14.05
N ASP A 19 -9.44 -12.99 15.13
CA ASP A 19 -10.11 -12.90 16.41
C ASP A 19 -10.88 -11.56 16.56
N ALA A 20 -11.76 -11.46 17.54
CA ALA A 20 -12.57 -10.26 17.78
C ALA A 20 -11.73 -8.99 18.06
N PRO A 21 -10.61 -9.04 18.81
CA PRO A 21 -9.70 -7.89 18.96
C PRO A 21 -9.11 -7.43 17.62
N LEU A 22 -8.64 -8.36 16.77
CA LEU A 22 -8.09 -8.03 15.46
C LEU A 22 -9.16 -7.43 14.54
N GLN A 23 -10.39 -7.98 14.55
CA GLN A 23 -11.52 -7.42 13.80
C GLN A 23 -11.83 -5.98 14.19
N ARG A 24 -11.93 -5.70 15.51
CA ARG A 24 -12.21 -4.35 16.00
C ARG A 24 -11.09 -3.37 15.65
N PHE A 25 -9.84 -3.79 15.77
CA PHE A 25 -8.69 -2.97 15.37
C PHE A 25 -8.71 -2.68 13.87
N ALA A 26 -8.95 -3.69 13.04
CA ALA A 26 -9.07 -3.53 11.60
C ALA A 26 -10.25 -2.63 11.21
N ALA A 27 -11.39 -2.74 11.90
CA ALA A 27 -12.55 -1.87 11.67
C ALA A 27 -12.23 -0.39 11.98
N ALA A 28 -11.59 -0.11 13.11
CA ALA A 28 -11.16 1.24 13.44
C ALA A 28 -10.18 1.82 12.42
N LEU A 29 -9.23 1.01 11.97
CA LEU A 29 -8.26 1.41 10.94
C LEU A 29 -8.92 1.61 9.58
N ALA A 30 -9.89 0.78 9.19
CA ALA A 30 -10.67 0.96 7.97
C ALA A 30 -11.47 2.28 8.00
N VAL A 31 -12.15 2.56 9.11
CA VAL A 31 -12.89 3.83 9.28
C VAL A 31 -11.95 5.03 9.18
N LEU A 32 -10.81 5.01 9.88
CA LEU A 32 -9.81 6.08 9.80
C LEU A 32 -9.31 6.28 8.36
N GLY A 33 -8.94 5.19 7.68
CA GLY A 33 -8.43 5.23 6.31
C GLY A 33 -9.46 5.77 5.33
N TRP A 34 -10.68 5.24 5.33
CA TRP A 34 -11.75 5.71 4.45
C TRP A 34 -12.15 7.15 4.73
N ALA A 35 -12.27 7.56 5.99
CA ALA A 35 -12.60 8.93 6.36
C ALA A 35 -11.55 9.92 5.83
N ALA A 36 -10.26 9.61 6.02
CA ALA A 36 -9.18 10.46 5.52
C ALA A 36 -9.14 10.51 3.98
N LEU A 37 -9.35 9.37 3.30
CA LEU A 37 -9.39 9.30 1.84
C LEU A 37 -10.56 10.10 1.26
N ILE A 38 -11.76 9.97 1.83
CA ILE A 38 -12.96 10.69 1.38
C ILE A 38 -12.78 12.19 1.60
N ALA A 39 -12.29 12.60 2.78
CA ALA A 39 -12.02 14.00 3.06
C ALA A 39 -10.96 14.59 2.11
N GLN A 40 -9.88 13.85 1.84
CA GLN A 40 -8.84 14.29 0.91
C GLN A 40 -9.36 14.35 -0.54
N ALA A 41 -10.23 13.43 -0.96
CA ALA A 41 -10.88 13.48 -2.26
C ALA A 41 -11.75 14.75 -2.39
N PHE A 42 -12.56 15.05 -1.36
CA PHE A 42 -13.37 16.25 -1.30
C PHE A 42 -12.51 17.52 -1.41
N ILE A 43 -11.41 17.60 -0.68
CA ILE A 43 -10.47 18.74 -0.74
C ILE A 43 -9.89 18.88 -2.14
N SER A 44 -9.39 17.79 -2.73
CA SER A 44 -8.77 17.81 -4.07
C SER A 44 -9.75 18.25 -5.14
N VAL A 45 -10.95 17.67 -5.16
CA VAL A 45 -11.98 17.98 -6.16
C VAL A 45 -12.43 19.43 -6.06
N ASN A 46 -12.78 19.91 -4.84
CA ASN A 46 -13.23 21.29 -4.66
C ASN A 46 -12.16 22.33 -4.97
N ARG A 47 -10.90 22.04 -4.62
CA ARG A 47 -9.76 22.91 -5.00
C ARG A 47 -9.69 23.09 -6.52
N HIS A 48 -9.81 22.02 -7.29
CA HIS A 48 -9.69 22.09 -8.75
C HIS A 48 -10.93 22.67 -9.41
N ILE A 49 -12.11 22.49 -8.83
CA ILE A 49 -13.34 23.23 -9.26
C ILE A 49 -13.13 24.72 -9.06
N ALA A 50 -12.67 25.15 -7.88
CA ALA A 50 -12.43 26.56 -7.56
C ALA A 50 -11.34 27.21 -8.46
N LEU A 51 -10.37 26.42 -8.93
CA LEU A 51 -9.35 26.86 -9.88
C LEU A 51 -9.82 26.84 -11.36
N GLY A 52 -11.07 26.50 -11.63
CA GLY A 52 -11.61 26.41 -12.99
C GLY A 52 -11.22 25.16 -13.78
N ASN A 53 -10.48 24.22 -13.19
CA ASN A 53 -10.03 22.98 -13.85
C ASN A 53 -11.14 21.91 -13.93
N GLY A 54 -12.18 22.01 -13.11
CA GLY A 54 -13.29 21.08 -13.05
C GLY A 54 -13.06 19.85 -12.17
N ALA A 55 -14.14 19.14 -11.87
CA ALA A 55 -14.15 17.99 -10.96
C ALA A 55 -13.33 16.80 -11.48
N ALA A 56 -13.40 16.51 -12.78
CA ALA A 56 -12.68 15.39 -13.40
C ALA A 56 -11.15 15.55 -13.25
N TYR A 57 -10.66 16.76 -13.42
CA TYR A 57 -9.26 17.08 -13.19
C TYR A 57 -8.88 16.90 -11.71
N GLY A 58 -9.74 17.31 -10.78
CA GLY A 58 -9.54 17.10 -9.35
C GLY A 58 -9.43 15.62 -8.96
N VAL A 59 -10.28 14.76 -9.54
CA VAL A 59 -10.21 13.30 -9.37
C VAL A 59 -8.92 12.74 -9.96
N MET A 60 -8.55 13.18 -11.16
CA MET A 60 -7.30 12.76 -11.82
C MET A 60 -6.09 13.14 -10.97
N MET A 61 -6.05 14.33 -10.39
CA MET A 61 -4.97 14.77 -9.49
C MET A 61 -4.96 13.94 -8.20
N TYR A 62 -6.10 13.70 -7.58
CA TYR A 62 -6.24 12.88 -6.38
C TYR A 62 -5.70 11.46 -6.59
N THR A 63 -6.14 10.77 -7.63
CA THR A 63 -5.74 9.38 -7.92
C THR A 63 -4.30 9.27 -8.45
N GLY A 64 -3.67 10.39 -8.78
CA GLY A 64 -2.27 10.42 -9.20
C GLY A 64 -1.27 10.09 -8.10
N TYR A 65 -1.63 10.25 -6.83
CA TYR A 65 -0.70 10.05 -5.72
C TYR A 65 -0.63 8.59 -5.26
N PHE A 66 0.60 8.05 -5.13
CA PHE A 66 0.85 6.73 -4.55
C PHE A 66 0.28 6.60 -3.13
N THR A 67 0.37 7.67 -2.34
CA THR A 67 -0.23 7.75 -1.00
C THR A 67 -1.71 7.40 -1.01
N ILE A 68 -2.47 7.95 -1.95
CA ILE A 68 -3.92 7.72 -2.05
C ILE A 68 -4.20 6.27 -2.41
N LEU A 69 -3.54 5.75 -3.44
CA LEU A 69 -3.74 4.37 -3.90
C LEU A 69 -3.32 3.36 -2.83
N THR A 70 -2.22 3.62 -2.12
CA THR A 70 -1.74 2.74 -1.05
C THR A 70 -2.64 2.78 0.18
N ASN A 71 -3.10 3.96 0.61
CA ASN A 71 -4.06 4.06 1.71
C ASN A 71 -5.40 3.40 1.34
N ALA A 72 -5.86 3.50 0.09
CA ALA A 72 -7.04 2.78 -0.38
C ALA A 72 -6.83 1.26 -0.33
N PHE A 73 -5.66 0.77 -0.75
CA PHE A 73 -5.31 -0.64 -0.61
C PHE A 73 -5.33 -1.09 0.85
N CYS A 74 -4.72 -0.33 1.76
CA CYS A 74 -4.75 -0.60 3.20
C CYS A 74 -6.17 -0.59 3.76
N ALA A 75 -7.01 0.37 3.39
CA ALA A 75 -8.39 0.47 3.83
C ALA A 75 -9.23 -0.73 3.35
N MET A 76 -9.03 -1.20 2.11
CA MET A 76 -9.67 -2.42 1.58
C MET A 76 -9.25 -3.67 2.36
N VAL A 77 -7.95 -3.85 2.63
CA VAL A 77 -7.45 -4.96 3.44
C VAL A 77 -8.01 -4.91 4.85
N ALA A 78 -7.97 -3.73 5.49
CA ALA A 78 -8.52 -3.55 6.83
C ALA A 78 -10.04 -3.85 6.87
N THR A 79 -10.80 -3.39 5.87
CA THR A 79 -12.23 -3.71 5.71
C THR A 79 -12.44 -5.22 5.57
N ALA A 80 -11.63 -5.89 4.75
CA ALA A 80 -11.74 -7.34 4.56
C ALA A 80 -11.51 -8.12 5.86
N ILE A 81 -10.55 -7.69 6.68
CA ILE A 81 -10.28 -8.29 7.99
C ILE A 81 -11.43 -7.98 8.97
N ALA A 82 -11.93 -6.75 8.98
CA ALA A 82 -13.04 -6.31 9.83
C ALA A 82 -14.34 -7.07 9.56
N LEU A 83 -14.64 -7.37 8.28
CA LEU A 83 -15.78 -8.19 7.90
C LEU A 83 -15.66 -9.65 8.36
N GLY A 84 -14.44 -10.11 8.65
CA GLY A 84 -14.18 -11.43 9.20
C GLY A 84 -14.35 -12.59 8.22
N PRO A 85 -14.21 -13.85 8.71
CA PRO A 85 -14.26 -15.04 7.87
C PRO A 85 -15.64 -15.32 7.26
N GLN A 86 -16.70 -14.73 7.82
CA GLN A 86 -18.08 -14.86 7.34
C GLN A 86 -18.36 -14.05 6.07
N ALA A 87 -17.47 -13.13 5.70
CA ALA A 87 -17.61 -12.33 4.50
C ALA A 87 -17.51 -13.17 3.22
N SER A 88 -18.15 -12.72 2.15
CA SER A 88 -18.17 -13.40 0.86
C SER A 88 -16.76 -13.74 0.35
N ALA A 89 -16.68 -14.73 -0.56
CA ALA A 89 -15.42 -15.21 -1.13
C ALA A 89 -14.56 -14.09 -1.76
N ASN A 90 -15.19 -13.05 -2.29
CA ASN A 90 -14.49 -11.89 -2.90
C ASN A 90 -13.54 -11.17 -1.93
N TRP A 91 -13.85 -11.19 -0.62
CA TRP A 91 -13.00 -10.59 0.40
C TRP A 91 -11.80 -11.46 0.79
N ARG A 92 -11.77 -12.74 0.41
CA ARG A 92 -10.69 -13.68 0.74
C ARG A 92 -9.36 -13.24 0.13
N TRP A 93 -9.39 -12.74 -1.11
CA TRP A 93 -8.20 -12.24 -1.79
C TRP A 93 -7.52 -11.11 -1.01
N TRP A 94 -8.30 -10.16 -0.46
CA TRP A 94 -7.77 -9.04 0.32
C TRP A 94 -7.18 -9.45 1.66
N ARG A 95 -7.55 -10.62 2.18
CA ARG A 95 -7.06 -11.21 3.44
C ARG A 95 -5.89 -12.15 3.24
N ALA A 96 -5.42 -12.36 2.03
CA ALA A 96 -4.28 -13.21 1.76
C ALA A 96 -2.99 -12.61 2.39
N PRO A 97 -2.14 -13.43 3.04
CA PRO A 97 -0.94 -12.96 3.72
C PRO A 97 0.00 -12.12 2.85
N ASP A 98 0.14 -12.47 1.58
CA ASP A 98 0.94 -11.75 0.59
C ASP A 98 0.35 -10.36 0.29
N LYS A 99 -0.99 -10.21 0.22
CA LYS A 99 -1.68 -8.93 -0.03
C LYS A 99 -1.57 -8.00 1.18
N ILE A 100 -1.76 -8.54 2.39
CA ILE A 100 -1.58 -7.78 3.62
C ILE A 100 -0.12 -7.31 3.73
N THR A 101 0.85 -8.16 3.33
CA THR A 101 2.28 -7.81 3.34
C THR A 101 2.59 -6.75 2.28
N ALA A 102 2.07 -6.88 1.06
CA ALA A 102 2.24 -5.89 0.01
C ALA A 102 1.72 -4.50 0.43
N ALA A 103 0.54 -4.46 1.06
CA ALA A 103 -0.02 -3.23 1.61
C ALA A 103 0.87 -2.65 2.74
N ALA A 104 1.37 -3.50 3.66
CA ALA A 104 2.21 -3.07 4.77
C ALA A 104 3.57 -2.52 4.33
N VAL A 105 4.23 -3.16 3.36
CA VAL A 105 5.48 -2.67 2.75
C VAL A 105 5.23 -1.31 2.08
N SER A 106 4.16 -1.22 1.30
CA SER A 106 3.85 0.00 0.56
C SER A 106 3.53 1.17 1.49
N ILE A 107 2.71 0.95 2.50
CA ILE A 107 2.30 2.03 3.41
C ILE A 107 3.44 2.48 4.34
N LEU A 108 4.31 1.56 4.76
CA LEU A 108 5.52 1.93 5.50
C LEU A 108 6.38 2.90 4.69
N LEU A 109 6.61 2.58 3.40
CA LEU A 109 7.40 3.45 2.53
C LEU A 109 6.70 4.77 2.21
N VAL A 110 5.36 4.81 2.14
CA VAL A 110 4.61 6.07 2.08
C VAL A 110 4.96 6.97 3.27
N GLY A 111 4.92 6.46 4.50
CA GLY A 111 5.26 7.23 5.70
C GLY A 111 6.72 7.70 5.70
N VAL A 112 7.65 6.81 5.36
CA VAL A 112 9.09 7.12 5.31
C VAL A 112 9.41 8.16 4.24
N VAL A 113 8.96 7.95 3.02
CA VAL A 113 9.21 8.87 1.89
C VAL A 113 8.57 10.24 2.17
N TYR A 114 7.35 10.27 2.70
CA TYR A 114 6.73 11.54 3.08
C TYR A 114 7.59 12.28 4.13
N HIS A 115 7.97 11.59 5.20
CA HIS A 115 8.72 12.20 6.30
C HIS A 115 10.06 12.79 5.86
N PHE A 116 10.82 12.07 5.05
CA PHE A 116 12.18 12.48 4.68
C PHE A 116 12.23 13.36 3.42
N LEU A 117 11.34 13.15 2.45
CA LEU A 117 11.42 13.81 1.15
C LEU A 117 10.35 14.88 0.91
N LEU A 118 9.16 14.75 1.54
CA LEU A 118 8.03 15.60 1.17
C LEU A 118 7.59 16.57 2.26
N ARG A 119 7.77 16.26 3.54
CA ARG A 119 7.24 17.10 4.64
C ARG A 119 7.77 18.53 4.63
N ALA A 120 9.00 18.73 4.14
CA ALA A 120 9.64 20.04 4.10
C ALA A 120 9.09 20.97 3.00
N ILE A 121 8.37 20.39 2.03
CA ILE A 121 7.81 21.11 0.87
C ILE A 121 6.27 21.07 0.83
N HIS A 122 5.64 20.34 1.73
CA HIS A 122 4.19 20.21 1.81
C HIS A 122 3.69 20.77 3.14
N HIS A 123 2.99 21.91 3.06
CA HIS A 123 2.51 22.65 4.23
C HIS A 123 0.97 22.71 4.25
N PRO A 124 0.27 21.58 4.52
CA PRO A 124 -1.18 21.53 4.58
C PRO A 124 -1.71 22.29 5.81
N THR A 125 -2.93 22.81 5.72
CA THR A 125 -3.62 23.52 6.80
C THR A 125 -5.04 23.00 6.99
N GLY A 126 -5.65 23.25 8.14
CA GLY A 126 -7.03 22.90 8.42
C GLY A 126 -7.31 21.39 8.24
N LEU A 127 -8.37 21.07 7.52
CA LEU A 127 -8.76 19.67 7.27
C LEU A 127 -7.70 18.89 6.48
N GLU A 128 -7.00 19.55 5.55
CA GLU A 128 -5.92 18.91 4.79
C GLU A 128 -4.76 18.50 5.70
N TYR A 129 -4.45 19.27 6.74
CA TYR A 129 -3.46 18.87 7.76
C TYR A 129 -3.91 17.62 8.52
N ALA A 130 -5.19 17.52 8.92
CA ALA A 130 -5.70 16.33 9.58
C ALA A 130 -5.62 15.10 8.66
N CYS A 131 -5.99 15.23 7.39
CA CYS A 131 -5.83 14.17 6.39
C CYS A 131 -4.35 13.76 6.23
N ASN A 132 -3.46 14.74 6.18
CA ASN A 132 -2.02 14.49 6.07
C ASN A 132 -1.48 13.68 7.26
N ILE A 133 -1.85 14.04 8.49
CA ILE A 133 -1.48 13.29 9.70
C ILE A 133 -2.05 11.86 9.64
N ALA A 134 -3.31 11.69 9.24
CA ALA A 134 -3.92 10.38 9.14
C ALA A 134 -3.19 9.48 8.12
N LEU A 135 -3.00 9.98 6.88
CA LEU A 135 -2.50 9.19 5.75
C LEU A 135 -1.00 8.90 5.81
N HIS A 136 -0.19 9.75 6.46
CA HIS A 136 1.27 9.61 6.48
C HIS A 136 1.86 9.26 7.84
N TYR A 137 1.15 9.49 8.96
CA TYR A 137 1.69 9.28 10.31
C TYR A 137 0.87 8.33 11.18
N LEU A 138 -0.45 8.21 10.97
CA LEU A 138 -1.28 7.30 11.76
C LEU A 138 -1.48 5.97 11.05
N VAL A 139 -1.98 5.98 9.82
CA VAL A 139 -2.25 4.75 9.06
C VAL A 139 -1.00 3.90 8.86
N PRO A 140 0.19 4.43 8.50
CA PRO A 140 1.37 3.61 8.28
C PRO A 140 1.78 2.76 9.48
N PRO A 141 2.04 3.28 10.68
CA PRO A 141 2.45 2.45 11.81
C PRO A 141 1.33 1.53 12.30
N LEU A 142 0.07 1.99 12.28
CA LEU A 142 -1.07 1.17 12.68
C LEU A 142 -1.30 0.00 11.72
N PHE A 143 -1.09 0.20 10.41
CA PHE A 143 -1.23 -0.88 9.44
C PHE A 143 -0.08 -1.89 9.53
N VAL A 144 1.15 -1.44 9.80
CA VAL A 144 2.27 -2.35 10.09
C VAL A 144 1.99 -3.18 11.34
N LEU A 145 1.37 -2.60 12.37
CA LEU A 145 0.93 -3.34 13.56
C LEU A 145 -0.19 -4.35 13.22
N LEU A 146 -1.16 -3.96 12.36
CA LEU A 146 -2.19 -4.87 11.85
C LEU A 146 -1.54 -6.06 11.12
N TRP A 147 -0.61 -5.80 10.20
CA TRP A 147 0.16 -6.83 9.50
C TRP A 147 0.87 -7.76 10.47
N TRP A 148 1.55 -7.19 11.49
CA TRP A 148 2.27 -7.97 12.49
C TRP A 148 1.37 -8.94 13.24
N ARG A 149 0.14 -8.54 13.53
CA ARG A 149 -0.84 -9.38 14.24
C ARG A 149 -1.57 -10.35 13.33
N ALA A 150 -1.91 -9.92 12.11
CA ALA A 150 -2.73 -10.69 11.18
C ALA A 150 -1.96 -11.80 10.46
N VAL A 151 -0.71 -11.53 10.02
CA VAL A 151 0.06 -12.48 9.23
C VAL A 151 0.80 -13.44 10.15
N PRO A 152 0.48 -14.77 10.13
CA PRO A 152 1.16 -15.74 10.96
C PRO A 152 2.59 -16.01 10.49
N ARG A 153 3.42 -16.53 11.40
CA ARG A 153 4.75 -17.04 11.03
C ARG A 153 4.62 -18.26 10.12
N GLY A 154 5.48 -18.36 9.12
CA GLY A 154 5.46 -19.44 8.13
C GLY A 154 4.46 -19.24 6.99
N ALA A 155 3.64 -18.17 7.01
CA ALA A 155 2.66 -17.90 5.96
C ALA A 155 3.25 -17.28 4.68
N LEU A 156 4.48 -16.76 4.74
CA LEU A 156 5.12 -16.04 3.63
C LEU A 156 6.27 -16.85 3.03
N LEU A 157 6.38 -16.76 1.72
CA LEU A 157 7.47 -17.32 0.91
C LEU A 157 8.30 -16.18 0.32
N TRP A 158 9.55 -16.45 -0.09
CA TRP A 158 10.41 -15.42 -0.70
C TRP A 158 9.81 -14.79 -1.96
N ARG A 159 9.03 -15.53 -2.73
CA ARG A 159 8.28 -15.00 -3.88
C ARG A 159 7.29 -13.91 -3.50
N ASP A 160 6.82 -13.86 -2.26
CA ASP A 160 5.85 -12.88 -1.80
C ASP A 160 6.50 -11.48 -1.66
N ALA A 161 7.82 -11.40 -1.55
CA ALA A 161 8.55 -10.15 -1.69
C ALA A 161 8.40 -9.56 -3.11
N ALA A 162 8.41 -10.40 -4.14
CA ALA A 162 8.14 -9.96 -5.51
C ALA A 162 6.68 -9.52 -5.70
N VAL A 163 5.73 -10.22 -5.05
CA VAL A 163 4.31 -9.80 -5.04
C VAL A 163 4.15 -8.44 -4.37
N ALA A 164 4.87 -8.19 -3.26
CA ALA A 164 4.86 -6.90 -2.58
C ALA A 164 5.41 -5.76 -3.47
N PHE A 165 6.35 -6.06 -4.36
CA PHE A 165 6.90 -5.09 -5.31
C PHE A 165 5.99 -4.84 -6.54
N ALA A 166 5.09 -5.77 -6.89
CA ALA A 166 4.26 -5.63 -8.09
C ALA A 166 3.38 -4.36 -8.08
N PHE A 167 2.84 -3.98 -6.92
CA PHE A 167 2.01 -2.79 -6.79
C PHE A 167 2.79 -1.48 -7.02
N PRO A 168 3.94 -1.21 -6.36
CA PRO A 168 4.75 -0.03 -6.66
C PRO A 168 5.32 -0.03 -8.07
N ALA A 169 5.64 -1.19 -8.66
CA ALA A 169 6.07 -1.29 -10.05
C ALA A 169 4.97 -0.88 -11.03
N ALA A 170 3.74 -1.36 -10.82
CA ALA A 170 2.58 -0.94 -11.61
C ALA A 170 2.31 0.57 -11.46
N TYR A 171 2.47 1.10 -10.25
CA TYR A 171 2.37 2.53 -10.03
C TYR A 171 3.44 3.33 -10.77
N ALA A 172 4.69 2.87 -10.81
CA ALA A 172 5.75 3.56 -11.55
C ALA A 172 5.39 3.68 -13.04
N VAL A 173 4.90 2.61 -13.65
CA VAL A 173 4.40 2.64 -15.04
C VAL A 173 3.24 3.64 -15.17
N TYR A 174 2.27 3.56 -14.26
CA TYR A 174 1.11 4.45 -14.26
C TYR A 174 1.51 5.93 -14.15
N VAL A 175 2.38 6.29 -13.20
CA VAL A 175 2.74 7.70 -12.95
C VAL A 175 3.51 8.33 -14.11
N PHE A 176 4.39 7.57 -14.75
CA PHE A 176 5.11 8.07 -15.93
C PHE A 176 4.20 8.17 -17.17
N ALA A 177 3.37 7.17 -17.43
CA ALA A 177 2.41 7.23 -18.53
C ALA A 177 1.42 8.38 -18.36
N ARG A 178 0.83 8.52 -17.15
CA ARG A 178 -0.07 9.63 -16.81
C ARG A 178 0.63 10.99 -16.92
N GLY A 179 1.85 11.10 -16.40
CA GLY A 179 2.62 12.34 -16.45
C GLY A 179 2.95 12.77 -17.88
N ALA A 180 3.30 11.82 -18.74
CA ALA A 180 3.54 12.08 -20.17
C ALA A 180 2.27 12.55 -20.90
N MET A 181 1.10 12.02 -20.55
CA MET A 181 -0.19 12.39 -21.16
C MET A 181 -0.76 13.71 -20.60
N ALA A 182 -0.65 13.93 -19.29
CA ALA A 182 -1.28 15.05 -18.59
C ALA A 182 -0.34 16.25 -18.38
N GLY A 183 0.96 16.11 -18.62
CA GLY A 183 1.95 17.16 -18.36
C GLY A 183 2.16 17.50 -16.88
N VAL A 184 1.70 16.62 -15.94
CA VAL A 184 1.76 16.86 -14.51
C VAL A 184 2.18 15.61 -13.76
N TYR A 185 3.21 15.73 -12.95
CA TYR A 185 3.72 14.66 -12.08
C TYR A 185 3.42 14.94 -10.61
N PRO A 186 2.97 13.96 -9.82
CA PRO A 186 2.54 14.18 -8.42
C PRO A 186 3.70 14.42 -7.46
N TYR A 187 4.91 13.98 -7.83
CA TYR A 187 6.10 14.08 -6.97
C TYR A 187 7.26 14.79 -7.68
N PRO A 188 8.00 15.67 -6.99
CA PRO A 188 9.15 16.35 -7.58
C PRO A 188 10.23 15.41 -8.12
N PHE A 189 10.45 14.29 -7.43
CA PHE A 189 11.45 13.29 -7.81
C PHE A 189 11.03 12.39 -8.99
N PHE A 190 9.79 12.51 -9.47
CA PHE A 190 9.27 11.88 -10.70
C PHE A 190 8.94 12.91 -11.79
N ASP A 191 9.11 14.21 -11.52
CA ASP A 191 8.74 15.27 -12.45
C ASP A 191 9.77 15.39 -13.59
N VAL A 192 9.53 14.57 -14.63
CA VAL A 192 10.38 14.52 -15.82
C VAL A 192 10.56 15.89 -16.48
N LEU A 193 9.55 16.76 -16.41
CA LEU A 193 9.62 18.11 -16.98
C LEU A 193 10.61 19.01 -16.26
N LYS A 194 10.86 18.72 -14.97
CA LYS A 194 11.82 19.51 -14.15
C LYS A 194 13.20 18.90 -14.09
N ILE A 195 13.29 17.55 -13.95
CA ILE A 195 14.56 16.88 -13.67
C ILE A 195 15.06 16.00 -14.82
N GLY A 196 14.27 15.84 -15.91
CA GLY A 196 14.57 14.96 -17.03
C GLY A 196 14.34 13.48 -16.75
N TYR A 197 14.24 12.67 -17.80
CA TYR A 197 14.00 11.21 -17.70
C TYR A 197 15.10 10.49 -16.94
N GLY A 198 16.38 10.85 -17.17
CA GLY A 198 17.50 10.15 -16.53
C GLY A 198 17.43 10.21 -15.00
N ALA A 199 17.24 11.39 -14.43
CA ALA A 199 17.12 11.56 -12.98
C ALA A 199 15.83 10.95 -12.43
N ALA A 200 14.70 11.11 -13.13
CA ALA A 200 13.43 10.53 -12.70
C ALA A 200 13.46 9.00 -12.67
N LEU A 201 14.06 8.35 -13.68
CA LEU A 201 14.24 6.90 -13.73
C LEU A 201 15.23 6.39 -12.68
N LEU A 202 16.31 7.15 -12.41
CA LEU A 202 17.24 6.81 -11.33
C LEU A 202 16.55 6.85 -9.95
N ASN A 203 15.72 7.86 -9.70
CA ASN A 203 14.91 7.95 -8.49
C ASN A 203 13.90 6.80 -8.38
N ALA A 204 13.26 6.42 -9.49
CA ALA A 204 12.37 5.26 -9.53
C ALA A 204 13.11 3.95 -9.22
N ALA A 205 14.32 3.78 -9.77
CA ALA A 205 15.16 2.61 -9.49
C ALA A 205 15.58 2.57 -8.01
N GLY A 206 15.99 3.69 -7.43
CA GLY A 206 16.34 3.78 -6.01
C GLY A 206 15.16 3.42 -5.09
N LEU A 207 13.97 3.95 -5.39
CA LEU A 207 12.75 3.56 -4.66
C LEU A 207 12.41 2.09 -4.86
N SER A 208 12.57 1.55 -6.07
CA SER A 208 12.34 0.13 -6.35
C SER A 208 13.24 -0.76 -5.50
N VAL A 209 14.53 -0.41 -5.36
CA VAL A 209 15.46 -1.12 -4.47
C VAL A 209 14.98 -1.06 -3.02
N ALA A 210 14.52 0.10 -2.54
CA ALA A 210 13.97 0.23 -1.20
C ALA A 210 12.74 -0.66 -0.99
N PHE A 211 11.81 -0.71 -1.95
CA PHE A 211 10.65 -1.61 -1.90
C PHE A 211 11.04 -3.08 -1.82
N VAL A 212 12.00 -3.49 -2.65
CA VAL A 212 12.50 -4.87 -2.67
C VAL A 212 13.14 -5.24 -1.35
N LEU A 213 14.03 -4.39 -0.81
CA LEU A 213 14.71 -4.64 0.46
C LEU A 213 13.73 -4.71 1.64
N VAL A 214 12.77 -3.78 1.72
CA VAL A 214 11.73 -3.80 2.75
C VAL A 214 10.82 -5.01 2.58
N GLY A 215 10.46 -5.38 1.35
CA GLY A 215 9.70 -6.60 1.05
C GLY A 215 10.39 -7.85 1.56
N PHE A 216 11.68 -8.01 1.29
CA PHE A 216 12.48 -9.13 1.82
C PHE A 216 12.57 -9.12 3.35
N ALA A 217 12.73 -7.94 3.97
CA ALA A 217 12.76 -7.83 5.42
C ALA A 217 11.42 -8.28 6.06
N PHE A 218 10.29 -7.86 5.49
CA PHE A 218 8.96 -8.28 5.97
C PHE A 218 8.74 -9.79 5.82
N VAL A 219 9.14 -10.37 4.70
CA VAL A 219 9.09 -11.82 4.50
C VAL A 219 10.00 -12.53 5.51
N ALA A 220 11.24 -12.08 5.70
CA ALA A 220 12.18 -12.67 6.65
C ALA A 220 11.63 -12.65 8.08
N LEU A 221 11.02 -11.54 8.52
CA LEU A 221 10.41 -11.39 9.86
C LEU A 221 9.28 -12.40 10.12
N LYS A 222 8.58 -12.84 9.09
CA LYS A 222 7.44 -13.77 9.18
C LYS A 222 7.75 -15.19 8.70
N ARG A 223 8.93 -15.44 8.12
CA ARG A 223 9.37 -16.81 7.90
C ARG A 223 9.58 -17.47 9.27
N GLY A 224 8.91 -18.57 9.51
CA GLY A 224 9.25 -19.46 10.60
C GLY A 224 10.68 -19.97 10.38
N ALA A 225 11.45 -20.18 11.43
CA ALA A 225 12.61 -21.06 11.35
C ALA A 225 12.11 -22.36 10.68
N ALA A 226 12.77 -22.79 9.61
CA ALA A 226 12.50 -24.13 9.07
C ALA A 226 12.63 -25.06 10.29
N SER A 227 11.50 -25.61 10.74
CA SER A 227 11.52 -26.61 11.80
C SER A 227 12.28 -27.79 11.20
N GLY A 228 13.55 -27.89 11.56
CA GLY A 228 14.31 -29.08 11.34
C GLY A 228 13.57 -30.23 12.01
N ARG A 229 12.90 -31.02 11.24
CA ARG A 229 12.48 -32.38 11.55
C ARG A 229 12.91 -33.27 10.40
#